data_959512c365debb8684966411823f6f66
#
_entry.id   959512c365debb8684966411823f6f66
#
_cell.length_a   1.000
_cell.length_b   1.000
_cell.length_c   1.000
_cell.angle_alpha   90.00
_cell.angle_beta   90.00
_cell.angle_gamma   90.00
#
_symmetry.space_group_name_H-M   'P 1'
#
loop_
_entity.id
_entity.type
_entity.pdbx_description
1 polymer ?
#
loop_
_entity_poly.entity_id
_entity_poly.type
_entity_poly.pdbx_seq_one_letter_code
_entity_poly.pdbx_strand_id
1 'polypeptide(L)'
;AVFPIERYIEEGRISKTGWGFLRDAIETRKNILIAGGTGSGKTTFVNAILDALAQLREDDRVLILEDTVELQCKMPNVFEMRTDAKSNTTMQKLVKASLRLRPDRIIVGEVRGGEALDLLKSWSTGHPGGICTVHANSARSSLIRMEQLISEVSKTPMKDLIGEALDVVVFLKRVAQIGPIVAEIVEVSGVQDGEYVCKSIST
;
A
#
# COMPACT_ATOMS: atom_id res chain seq x y z
N ALA A 1 -20.59 0.44 -3.40
CA ALA A 1 -20.25 -0.86 -3.97
C ALA A 1 -18.77 -0.85 -4.38
N VAL A 2 -18.02 -1.88 -4.02
CA VAL A 2 -16.63 -2.05 -4.42
C VAL A 2 -16.58 -2.27 -5.93
N PHE A 3 -15.64 -1.63 -6.62
CA PHE A 3 -15.36 -1.86 -8.03
C PHE A 3 -14.44 -3.08 -8.12
N PRO A 4 -14.92 -4.26 -8.55
CA PRO A 4 -14.16 -5.50 -8.43
C PRO A 4 -12.99 -5.54 -9.41
N ILE A 5 -11.97 -6.34 -9.08
CA ILE A 5 -10.73 -6.42 -9.89
C ILE A 5 -10.99 -6.97 -11.30
N GLU A 6 -11.99 -7.84 -11.46
CA GLU A 6 -12.43 -8.39 -12.75
C GLU A 6 -12.79 -7.28 -13.74
N ARG A 7 -13.48 -6.23 -13.26
CA ARG A 7 -13.80 -5.07 -14.10
C ARG A 7 -12.58 -4.26 -14.50
N TYR A 8 -11.54 -4.17 -13.64
CA TYR A 8 -10.28 -3.55 -14.06
C TYR A 8 -9.65 -4.29 -15.23
N ILE A 9 -9.73 -5.63 -15.24
CA ILE A 9 -9.20 -6.48 -16.31
C ILE A 9 -10.06 -6.35 -17.57
N GLU A 10 -11.38 -6.48 -17.43
CA GLU A 10 -12.34 -6.41 -18.55
C GLU A 10 -12.32 -5.07 -19.28
N GLU A 11 -12.19 -3.98 -18.52
CA GLU A 11 -12.11 -2.61 -19.05
C GLU A 11 -10.68 -2.21 -19.49
N GLY A 12 -9.72 -3.13 -19.44
CA GLY A 12 -8.32 -2.87 -19.82
C GLY A 12 -7.60 -1.85 -18.93
N ARG A 13 -8.04 -1.71 -17.67
CA ARG A 13 -7.44 -0.79 -16.69
C ARG A 13 -6.22 -1.40 -15.99
N ILE A 14 -6.07 -2.71 -16.08
CA ILE A 14 -4.90 -3.51 -15.72
C ILE A 14 -4.81 -4.70 -16.67
N SER A 15 -3.59 -5.11 -17.05
CA SER A 15 -3.40 -6.31 -17.85
C SER A 15 -3.59 -7.59 -17.02
N LYS A 16 -3.87 -8.70 -17.69
CA LYS A 16 -3.91 -10.03 -17.03
C LYS A 16 -2.58 -10.38 -16.38
N THR A 17 -1.46 -10.03 -17.03
CA THR A 17 -0.11 -10.24 -16.49
C THR A 17 0.12 -9.42 -15.23
N GLY A 18 -0.22 -8.13 -15.25
CA GLY A 18 -0.12 -7.24 -14.10
C GLY A 18 -0.97 -7.71 -12.93
N TRP A 19 -2.21 -8.12 -13.20
CA TRP A 19 -3.05 -8.69 -12.14
C TRP A 19 -2.50 -10.01 -11.61
N GLY A 20 -2.02 -10.92 -12.48
CA GLY A 20 -1.40 -12.18 -12.05
C GLY A 20 -0.25 -11.94 -11.08
N PHE A 21 0.63 -10.98 -11.38
CA PHE A 21 1.73 -10.58 -10.50
C PHE A 21 1.23 -10.03 -9.16
N LEU A 22 0.23 -9.14 -9.17
CA LEU A 22 -0.33 -8.58 -7.93
C LEU A 22 -1.04 -9.65 -7.08
N ARG A 23 -1.75 -10.58 -7.71
CA ARG A 23 -2.38 -11.70 -7.01
C ARG A 23 -1.32 -12.54 -6.28
N ASP A 24 -0.26 -12.91 -6.96
CA ASP A 24 0.85 -13.67 -6.37
C ASP A 24 1.52 -12.88 -5.25
N ALA A 25 1.67 -11.55 -5.39
CA ALA A 25 2.18 -10.67 -4.35
C ALA A 25 1.27 -10.65 -3.10
N ILE A 26 -0.06 -10.63 -3.28
CA ILE A 26 -1.03 -10.72 -2.19
C ILE A 26 -0.93 -12.08 -1.50
N GLU A 27 -0.91 -13.18 -2.24
CA GLU A 27 -0.83 -14.54 -1.70
C GLU A 27 0.47 -14.76 -0.90
N THR A 28 1.60 -14.24 -1.39
CA THR A 28 2.93 -14.38 -0.76
C THR A 28 3.23 -13.31 0.28
N ARG A 29 2.24 -12.51 0.67
CA ARG A 29 2.38 -11.44 1.68
C ARG A 29 3.46 -10.41 1.34
N LYS A 30 3.53 -9.97 0.08
CA LYS A 30 4.37 -8.85 -0.33
C LYS A 30 3.79 -7.52 0.15
N ASN A 31 4.66 -6.60 0.52
CA ASN A 31 4.28 -5.25 0.92
C ASN A 31 4.07 -4.37 -0.31
N ILE A 32 2.89 -3.76 -0.42
CA ILE A 32 2.45 -3.05 -1.63
C ILE A 32 2.24 -1.57 -1.31
N LEU A 33 2.94 -0.70 -2.02
CA LEU A 33 2.73 0.75 -2.01
C LEU A 33 1.89 1.15 -3.23
N ILE A 34 0.73 1.78 -2.98
CA ILE A 34 -0.15 2.28 -4.03
C ILE A 34 0.00 3.79 -4.13
N ALA A 35 0.51 4.26 -5.26
CA ALA A 35 0.81 5.64 -5.53
C ALA A 35 -0.15 6.26 -6.56
N GLY A 36 -0.35 7.56 -6.49
CA GLY A 36 -1.12 8.31 -7.48
C GLY A 36 -1.55 9.68 -6.97
N GLY A 37 -1.92 10.56 -7.86
CA GLY A 37 -2.43 11.89 -7.54
C GLY A 37 -3.81 11.86 -6.87
N THR A 38 -4.32 13.03 -6.50
CA THR A 38 -5.69 13.19 -6.01
C THR A 38 -6.69 12.75 -7.09
N GLY A 39 -7.68 11.95 -6.69
CA GLY A 39 -8.70 11.44 -7.62
C GLY A 39 -8.20 10.40 -8.64
N SER A 40 -6.98 9.87 -8.48
CA SER A 40 -6.43 8.82 -9.35
C SER A 40 -7.08 7.45 -9.13
N GLY A 41 -7.91 7.27 -8.08
CA GLY A 41 -8.59 6.02 -7.78
C GLY A 41 -7.84 5.09 -6.82
N LYS A 42 -6.86 5.59 -6.05
CA LYS A 42 -6.10 4.79 -5.08
C LYS A 42 -7.03 4.01 -4.13
N THR A 43 -7.91 4.70 -3.43
CA THR A 43 -8.86 4.09 -2.49
C THR A 43 -9.76 3.03 -3.16
N THR A 44 -10.25 3.32 -4.37
CA THR A 44 -11.07 2.38 -5.12
C THR A 44 -10.27 1.12 -5.49
N PHE A 45 -9.02 1.29 -5.86
CA PHE A 45 -8.13 0.16 -6.20
C PHE A 45 -7.73 -0.64 -4.95
N VAL A 46 -7.44 0.03 -3.82
CA VAL A 46 -7.22 -0.66 -2.53
C VAL A 46 -8.44 -1.51 -2.17
N ASN A 47 -9.65 -0.98 -2.31
CA ASN A 47 -10.87 -1.73 -2.03
C ASN A 47 -11.03 -2.97 -2.95
N ALA A 48 -10.62 -2.87 -4.23
CA ALA A 48 -10.59 -4.03 -5.14
C ALA A 48 -9.57 -5.07 -4.68
N ILE A 49 -8.39 -4.64 -4.22
CA ILE A 49 -7.36 -5.54 -3.66
C ILE A 49 -7.84 -6.18 -2.36
N LEU A 50 -8.51 -5.44 -1.47
CA LEU A 50 -9.07 -5.98 -0.21
C LEU A 50 -10.19 -7.00 -0.47
N ASP A 51 -10.99 -6.80 -1.51
CA ASP A 51 -12.01 -7.78 -1.94
C ASP A 51 -11.37 -9.06 -2.47
N ALA A 52 -10.31 -8.96 -3.27
CA ALA A 52 -9.51 -10.10 -3.72
C ALA A 52 -8.77 -10.79 -2.57
N LEU A 53 -8.19 -10.01 -1.63
CA LEU A 53 -7.54 -10.54 -0.44
C LEU A 53 -8.49 -11.42 0.39
N ALA A 54 -9.75 -11.01 0.55
CA ALA A 54 -10.75 -11.78 1.28
C ALA A 54 -11.04 -13.14 0.65
N GLN A 55 -10.85 -13.27 -0.67
CA GLN A 55 -11.02 -14.54 -1.38
C GLN A 55 -9.76 -15.41 -1.35
N LEU A 56 -8.58 -14.79 -1.36
CA LEU A 56 -7.29 -15.48 -1.44
C LEU A 56 -6.74 -15.90 -0.08
N ARG A 57 -7.05 -15.14 0.97
CA ARG A 57 -6.43 -15.26 2.30
C ARG A 57 -7.43 -15.00 3.42
N GLU A 58 -8.57 -15.69 3.41
CA GLU A 58 -9.70 -15.48 4.34
C GLU A 58 -9.34 -15.63 5.83
N ASP A 59 -8.29 -16.39 6.14
CA ASP A 59 -7.82 -16.62 7.52
C ASP A 59 -6.92 -15.50 8.06
N ASP A 60 -6.45 -14.57 7.20
CA ASP A 60 -5.56 -13.50 7.65
C ASP A 60 -6.30 -12.51 8.57
N ARG A 61 -5.65 -12.14 9.68
CA ARG A 61 -6.09 -11.04 10.54
C ARG A 61 -5.61 -9.71 9.96
N VAL A 62 -6.55 -8.89 9.51
CA VAL A 62 -6.29 -7.61 8.85
C VAL A 62 -6.58 -6.47 9.81
N LEU A 63 -5.61 -5.58 10.01
CA LEU A 63 -5.81 -4.30 10.68
C LEU A 63 -5.79 -3.17 9.67
N ILE A 64 -6.83 -2.33 9.70
CA ILE A 64 -6.98 -1.17 8.83
C ILE A 64 -6.84 0.10 9.67
N LEU A 65 -5.93 0.97 9.26
CA LEU A 65 -5.63 2.23 9.93
C LEU A 65 -5.97 3.39 8.97
N GLU A 66 -6.88 4.27 9.37
CA GLU A 66 -7.37 5.37 8.53
C GLU A 66 -7.56 6.67 9.31
N ASP A 67 -7.46 7.78 8.61
CA ASP A 67 -7.93 9.08 9.10
C ASP A 67 -9.46 9.22 8.91
N THR A 68 -9.92 8.86 7.73
CA THR A 68 -11.34 8.88 7.34
C THR A 68 -11.72 7.51 6.79
N VAL A 69 -12.91 7.05 7.09
CA VAL A 69 -13.41 5.75 6.62
C VAL A 69 -13.65 5.75 5.13
N GLU A 70 -12.79 5.09 4.41
CA GLU A 70 -12.88 4.94 2.96
C GLU A 70 -12.70 3.48 2.52
N LEU A 71 -11.94 2.70 3.29
CA LEU A 71 -11.65 1.32 2.97
C LEU A 71 -12.80 0.40 3.38
N GLN A 72 -13.07 -0.58 2.53
CA GLN A 72 -14.13 -1.57 2.71
C GLN A 72 -13.49 -2.96 2.67
N CYS A 73 -13.43 -3.63 3.81
CA CYS A 73 -12.84 -4.95 3.94
C CYS A 73 -13.89 -5.98 4.35
N LYS A 74 -14.00 -7.06 3.59
CA LYS A 74 -14.94 -8.16 3.84
C LYS A 74 -14.30 -9.34 4.57
N MET A 75 -13.08 -9.17 5.08
CA MET A 75 -12.38 -10.22 5.83
C MET A 75 -13.16 -10.58 7.09
N PRO A 76 -13.27 -11.89 7.44
CA PRO A 76 -13.93 -12.31 8.68
C PRO A 76 -13.24 -11.78 9.94
N ASN A 77 -11.90 -11.64 9.90
CA ASN A 77 -11.09 -11.15 11.00
C ASN A 77 -10.45 -9.81 10.65
N VAL A 78 -11.26 -8.75 10.64
CA VAL A 78 -10.82 -7.37 10.41
C VAL A 78 -10.98 -6.52 11.66
N PHE A 79 -10.02 -5.64 11.93
CA PHE A 79 -10.10 -4.63 12.98
C PHE A 79 -9.70 -3.27 12.43
N GLU A 80 -10.60 -2.30 12.55
CA GLU A 80 -10.43 -0.95 12.02
C GLU A 80 -10.10 0.02 13.15
N MET A 81 -9.08 0.85 12.95
CA MET A 81 -8.67 1.91 13.86
C MET A 81 -8.59 3.24 13.13
N ARG A 82 -8.96 4.32 13.82
CA ARG A 82 -9.02 5.66 13.25
C ARG A 82 -8.24 6.64 14.08
N THR A 83 -7.67 7.62 13.40
CA THR A 83 -7.12 8.80 14.08
C THR A 83 -8.24 9.62 14.70
N ASP A 84 -7.91 10.31 15.78
CA ASP A 84 -8.82 11.25 16.41
C ASP A 84 -8.04 12.44 16.99
N ALA A 85 -8.29 13.61 16.43
CA ALA A 85 -7.62 14.83 16.85
C ALA A 85 -7.95 15.22 18.31
N LYS A 86 -9.16 14.90 18.79
CA LYS A 86 -9.60 15.26 20.16
C LYS A 86 -8.83 14.46 21.21
N SER A 87 -8.60 13.18 20.96
CA SER A 87 -7.83 12.30 21.85
C SER A 87 -6.33 12.28 21.53
N ASN A 88 -5.88 13.09 20.57
CA ASN A 88 -4.50 13.07 20.08
C ASN A 88 -4.05 11.67 19.62
N THR A 89 -4.97 10.91 19.03
CA THR A 89 -4.70 9.60 18.43
C THR A 89 -4.20 9.82 17.00
N THR A 90 -2.89 9.77 16.82
CA THR A 90 -2.23 9.96 15.51
C THR A 90 -2.06 8.64 14.77
N MET A 91 -1.85 8.68 13.45
CA MET A 91 -1.53 7.51 12.63
C MET A 91 -0.31 6.75 13.18
N GLN A 92 0.73 7.46 13.60
CA GLN A 92 1.91 6.87 14.22
C GLN A 92 1.57 6.06 15.48
N LYS A 93 0.67 6.58 16.35
CA LYS A 93 0.20 5.84 17.54
C LYS A 93 -0.59 4.59 17.14
N LEU A 94 -1.41 4.67 16.09
CA LEU A 94 -2.15 3.53 15.58
C LEU A 94 -1.23 2.44 15.06
N VAL A 95 -0.21 2.78 14.24
CA VAL A 95 0.80 1.81 13.76
C VAL A 95 1.48 1.12 14.94
N LYS A 96 1.92 1.86 15.96
CA LYS A 96 2.54 1.26 17.15
C LYS A 96 1.59 0.37 17.96
N ALA A 97 0.32 0.75 18.08
CA ALA A 97 -0.69 -0.04 18.76
C ALA A 97 -1.04 -1.34 18.01
N SER A 98 -1.08 -1.26 16.66
CA SER A 98 -1.42 -2.40 15.81
C SER A 98 -0.52 -3.61 16.03
N LEU A 99 0.77 -3.39 16.31
CA LEU A 99 1.76 -4.46 16.56
C LEU A 99 1.40 -5.36 17.77
N ARG A 100 0.62 -4.83 18.71
CA ARG A 100 0.18 -5.58 19.89
C ARG A 100 -1.09 -6.42 19.65
N LEU A 101 -1.72 -6.26 18.50
CA LEU A 101 -2.96 -6.93 18.14
C LEU A 101 -2.75 -8.23 17.32
N ARG A 102 -1.48 -8.64 17.12
CA ARG A 102 -1.07 -9.82 16.34
C ARG A 102 -1.67 -9.82 14.92
N PRO A 103 -1.45 -8.74 14.13
CA PRO A 103 -1.93 -8.70 12.76
C PRO A 103 -1.14 -9.65 11.86
N ASP A 104 -1.82 -10.25 10.90
CA ASP A 104 -1.19 -10.85 9.73
C ASP A 104 -0.87 -9.78 8.69
N ARG A 105 -1.72 -8.73 8.61
CA ARG A 105 -1.52 -7.60 7.69
C ARG A 105 -1.90 -6.28 8.34
N ILE A 106 -1.09 -5.26 8.07
CA ILE A 106 -1.38 -3.88 8.47
C ILE A 106 -1.61 -3.06 7.20
N ILE A 107 -2.82 -2.54 7.05
CA ILE A 107 -3.24 -1.72 5.93
C ILE A 107 -3.35 -0.28 6.42
N VAL A 108 -2.70 0.66 5.73
CA VAL A 108 -2.80 2.09 6.05
C VAL A 108 -3.46 2.81 4.88
N GLY A 109 -4.59 3.44 5.13
CA GLY A 109 -5.36 4.13 4.09
C GLY A 109 -4.53 5.14 3.32
N GLU A 110 -3.77 5.97 4.02
CA GLU A 110 -2.79 6.88 3.42
C GLU A 110 -1.66 7.21 4.39
N VAL A 111 -0.44 7.25 3.86
CA VAL A 111 0.76 7.71 4.58
C VAL A 111 1.07 9.14 4.17
N ARG A 112 1.11 10.06 5.16
CA ARG A 112 1.28 11.51 4.91
C ARG A 112 2.44 12.13 5.65
N GLY A 113 3.02 11.44 6.63
CA GLY A 113 4.08 11.96 7.50
C GLY A 113 5.01 10.87 8.03
N GLY A 114 5.61 11.15 9.17
CA GLY A 114 6.63 10.31 9.81
C GLY A 114 6.19 8.91 10.22
N GLU A 115 4.88 8.60 10.25
CA GLU A 115 4.36 7.26 10.46
C GLU A 115 4.88 6.25 9.42
N ALA A 116 5.33 6.74 8.26
CA ALA A 116 6.00 5.94 7.23
C ALA A 116 7.14 5.10 7.81
N LEU A 117 7.95 5.67 8.69
CA LEU A 117 9.07 4.97 9.30
C LEU A 117 8.63 3.81 10.20
N ASP A 118 7.64 4.05 11.07
CA ASP A 118 7.13 3.00 11.96
C ASP A 118 6.43 1.88 11.17
N LEU A 119 5.71 2.23 10.09
CA LEU A 119 5.05 1.28 9.19
C LEU A 119 6.08 0.38 8.50
N LEU A 120 7.09 0.94 7.84
CA LEU A 120 8.11 0.15 7.14
C LEU A 120 8.90 -0.74 8.10
N LYS A 121 9.25 -0.23 9.29
CA LYS A 121 9.86 -1.05 10.34
C LYS A 121 8.97 -2.24 10.73
N SER A 122 7.66 -2.04 10.83
CA SER A 122 6.74 -3.13 11.17
C SER A 122 6.69 -4.19 10.07
N TRP A 123 6.70 -3.76 8.82
CA TRP A 123 6.68 -4.66 7.66
C TRP A 123 7.97 -5.47 7.51
N SER A 124 9.14 -4.88 7.78
CA SER A 124 10.44 -5.57 7.74
C SER A 124 10.71 -6.46 8.97
N THR A 125 9.95 -6.29 10.06
CA THR A 125 10.20 -7.01 11.33
C THR A 125 9.08 -7.97 11.73
N GLY A 126 8.46 -8.67 10.79
CA GLY A 126 7.56 -9.79 11.08
C GLY A 126 6.08 -9.57 10.79
N HIS A 127 5.70 -8.44 10.16
CA HIS A 127 4.33 -8.15 9.76
C HIS A 127 4.24 -7.86 8.25
N PRO A 128 4.67 -8.81 7.36
CA PRO A 128 4.65 -8.61 5.91
C PRO A 128 3.21 -8.66 5.35
N GLY A 129 3.05 -8.25 4.10
CA GLY A 129 1.76 -8.30 3.41
C GLY A 129 0.91 -7.06 3.62
N GLY A 130 1.55 -5.96 4.04
CA GLY A 130 0.87 -4.70 4.22
C GLY A 130 0.58 -3.97 2.91
N ILE A 131 -0.37 -3.05 2.97
CA ILE A 131 -0.75 -2.18 1.86
C ILE A 131 -0.86 -0.76 2.40
N CYS A 132 -0.30 0.21 1.70
CA CYS A 132 -0.56 1.61 2.01
C CYS A 132 -0.67 2.44 0.74
N THR A 133 -1.24 3.64 0.86
CA THR A 133 -1.25 4.60 -0.24
C THR A 133 -0.39 5.82 0.05
N VAL A 134 0.08 6.46 -1.02
CA VAL A 134 0.84 7.71 -0.95
C VAL A 134 0.52 8.59 -2.16
N HIS A 135 0.59 9.90 -1.98
CA HIS A 135 0.53 10.83 -3.11
C HIS A 135 1.88 10.93 -3.81
N ALA A 136 1.92 10.51 -5.07
CA ALA A 136 3.09 10.63 -5.95
C ALA A 136 2.68 10.64 -7.42
N ASN A 137 3.61 11.02 -8.30
CA ASN A 137 3.34 11.20 -9.73
C ASN A 137 3.92 10.07 -10.62
N SER A 138 4.59 9.09 -10.03
CA SER A 138 5.11 7.88 -10.70
C SER A 138 5.47 6.84 -9.64
N ALA A 139 5.74 5.60 -10.06
CA ALA A 139 6.25 4.56 -9.15
C ALA A 139 7.59 4.99 -8.53
N ARG A 140 8.53 5.51 -9.34
CA ARG A 140 9.83 5.97 -8.83
C ARG A 140 9.68 7.15 -7.84
N SER A 141 8.85 8.14 -8.16
CA SER A 141 8.66 9.29 -7.29
C SER A 141 8.00 8.93 -5.96
N SER A 142 7.27 7.82 -5.88
CA SER A 142 6.68 7.35 -4.63
C SER A 142 7.74 6.84 -3.64
N LEU A 143 8.80 6.19 -4.12
CA LEU A 143 9.93 5.79 -3.27
C LEU A 143 10.64 7.03 -2.70
N ILE A 144 10.89 8.03 -3.53
CA ILE A 144 11.46 9.32 -3.08
C ILE A 144 10.51 10.01 -2.09
N ARG A 145 9.20 9.94 -2.33
CA ARG A 145 8.21 10.49 -1.39
C ARG A 145 8.27 9.81 -0.03
N MET A 146 8.45 8.49 0.02
CA MET A 146 8.65 7.75 1.27
C MET A 146 9.91 8.23 2.00
N GLU A 147 11.03 8.46 1.30
CA GLU A 147 12.25 9.04 1.89
C GLU A 147 11.96 10.42 2.52
N GLN A 148 11.22 11.30 1.82
CA GLN A 148 10.86 12.61 2.33
C GLN A 148 10.01 12.53 3.61
N LEU A 149 8.97 11.67 3.63
CA LEU A 149 8.11 11.48 4.80
C LEU A 149 8.91 10.97 6.00
N ILE A 150 9.82 10.03 5.79
CA ILE A 150 10.69 9.51 6.84
C ILE A 150 11.65 10.60 7.36
N SER A 151 12.12 11.49 6.49
CA SER A 151 13.04 12.57 6.87
C SER A 151 12.43 13.59 7.85
N GLU A 152 11.10 13.64 7.95
CA GLU A 152 10.41 14.46 8.93
C GLU A 152 10.69 14.03 10.39
N VAL A 153 11.03 12.75 10.59
CA VAL A 153 11.23 12.15 11.94
C VAL A 153 12.61 11.49 12.11
N SER A 154 13.39 11.34 11.04
CA SER A 154 14.73 10.74 11.07
C SER A 154 15.72 11.55 10.25
N LYS A 155 16.86 11.90 10.88
CA LYS A 155 17.98 12.54 10.17
C LYS A 155 18.85 11.55 9.40
N THR A 156 18.74 10.27 9.69
CA THR A 156 19.47 9.21 9.00
C THR A 156 18.71 8.82 7.75
N PRO A 157 19.35 8.77 6.58
CA PRO A 157 18.74 8.23 5.37
C PRO A 157 18.29 6.79 5.60
N MET A 158 17.07 6.45 5.15
CA MET A 158 16.44 5.15 5.35
C MET A 158 16.14 4.44 4.01
N LYS A 159 16.95 4.71 2.98
CA LYS A 159 16.76 4.15 1.64
C LYS A 159 16.81 2.63 1.65
N ASP A 160 17.76 2.07 2.40
CA ASP A 160 17.91 0.61 2.53
C ASP A 160 16.67 -0.01 3.21
N LEU A 161 16.14 0.61 4.27
CA LEU A 161 14.91 0.16 4.92
C LEU A 161 13.71 0.19 3.95
N ILE A 162 13.59 1.24 3.13
CA ILE A 162 12.52 1.35 2.13
C ILE A 162 12.66 0.22 1.11
N GLY A 163 13.88 0.00 0.58
CA GLY A 163 14.15 -1.05 -0.41
C GLY A 163 13.98 -2.47 0.14
N GLU A 164 14.18 -2.68 1.45
CA GLU A 164 13.97 -3.95 2.13
C GLU A 164 12.49 -4.20 2.45
N ALA A 165 11.78 -3.15 2.90
CA ALA A 165 10.42 -3.27 3.38
C ALA A 165 9.35 -3.22 2.28
N LEU A 166 9.62 -2.58 1.14
CA LEU A 166 8.69 -2.46 0.02
C LEU A 166 9.06 -3.47 -1.07
N ASP A 167 8.10 -4.29 -1.44
CA ASP A 167 8.26 -5.30 -2.52
C ASP A 167 7.66 -4.83 -3.84
N VAL A 168 6.53 -4.10 -3.79
CA VAL A 168 5.77 -3.73 -4.99
C VAL A 168 5.29 -2.29 -4.89
N VAL A 169 5.45 -1.55 -5.97
CA VAL A 169 4.83 -0.23 -6.16
C VAL A 169 3.85 -0.30 -7.32
N VAL A 170 2.62 0.15 -7.08
CA VAL A 170 1.57 0.31 -8.10
C VAL A 170 1.27 1.78 -8.27
N PHE A 171 1.46 2.31 -9.46
CA PHE A 171 1.09 3.70 -9.76
C PHE A 171 -0.20 3.79 -10.55
N LEU A 172 -1.14 4.55 -10.02
CA LEU A 172 -2.44 4.83 -10.62
C LEU A 172 -2.51 6.23 -11.20
N LYS A 173 -3.03 6.34 -12.40
CA LYS A 173 -3.39 7.63 -13.00
C LYS A 173 -4.83 7.61 -13.50
N ARG A 174 -5.42 8.80 -13.57
CA ARG A 174 -6.73 8.99 -14.19
C ARG A 174 -6.56 9.38 -15.64
N VAL A 175 -7.19 8.62 -16.52
CA VAL A 175 -7.23 8.91 -17.97
C VAL A 175 -8.63 9.43 -18.32
N ALA A 176 -8.70 10.51 -19.10
CA ALA A 176 -9.97 11.05 -19.54
C ALA A 176 -10.79 9.98 -20.27
N GLN A 177 -12.11 9.95 -20.02
CA GLN A 177 -13.09 9.02 -20.59
C GLN A 177 -12.96 7.54 -20.14
N ILE A 178 -11.76 7.08 -19.69
CA ILE A 178 -11.53 5.72 -19.21
C ILE A 178 -11.66 5.63 -17.68
N GLY A 179 -11.21 6.68 -16.98
CA GLY A 179 -11.15 6.70 -15.52
C GLY A 179 -9.79 6.27 -14.95
N PRO A 180 -9.76 5.75 -13.72
CA PRO A 180 -8.53 5.26 -13.09
C PRO A 180 -7.98 4.02 -13.81
N ILE A 181 -6.67 4.02 -14.09
CA ILE A 181 -5.94 2.87 -14.63
C ILE A 181 -4.69 2.60 -13.81
N VAL A 182 -4.23 1.36 -13.79
CA VAL A 182 -2.89 0.98 -13.32
C VAL A 182 -1.91 1.32 -14.43
N ALA A 183 -1.10 2.36 -14.21
CA ALA A 183 -0.17 2.86 -15.22
C ALA A 183 1.21 2.23 -15.10
N GLU A 184 1.63 1.88 -13.88
CA GLU A 184 2.92 1.22 -13.63
C GLU A 184 2.74 0.19 -12.51
N ILE A 185 3.40 -0.96 -12.66
CA ILE A 185 3.66 -1.91 -11.58
C ILE A 185 5.17 -2.13 -11.57
N VAL A 186 5.79 -1.96 -10.41
CA VAL A 186 7.23 -2.08 -10.24
C VAL A 186 7.52 -3.01 -9.07
N GLU A 187 8.29 -4.05 -9.33
CA GLU A 187 8.90 -4.88 -8.29
C GLU A 187 10.14 -4.20 -7.77
N VAL A 188 10.27 -4.08 -6.45
CA VAL A 188 11.42 -3.50 -5.75
C VAL A 188 12.22 -4.64 -5.13
N SER A 189 13.52 -4.70 -5.40
CA SER A 189 14.41 -5.79 -4.96
C SER A 189 15.55 -5.28 -4.06
N GLY A 190 15.36 -4.13 -3.42
CA GLY A 190 16.36 -3.54 -2.52
C GLY A 190 17.04 -2.32 -3.10
N VAL A 191 18.25 -2.05 -2.60
CA VAL A 191 19.12 -0.92 -3.00
C VAL A 191 20.49 -1.45 -3.35
N GLN A 192 21.04 -0.98 -4.47
CA GLN A 192 22.41 -1.25 -4.91
C GLN A 192 23.06 0.06 -5.37
N ASP A 193 24.28 0.32 -4.93
CA ASP A 193 25.05 1.53 -5.26
C ASP A 193 24.27 2.84 -4.96
N GLY A 194 23.45 2.82 -3.90
CA GLY A 194 22.62 3.96 -3.49
C GLY A 194 21.37 4.19 -4.34
N GLU A 195 21.04 3.30 -5.29
CA GLU A 195 19.84 3.36 -6.12
C GLU A 195 18.91 2.16 -5.86
N TYR A 196 17.58 2.39 -5.97
CA TYR A 196 16.60 1.31 -5.88
C TYR A 196 16.74 0.37 -7.08
N VAL A 197 16.80 -0.92 -6.80
CA VAL A 197 16.74 -1.97 -7.82
C VAL A 197 15.29 -2.25 -8.12
N CYS A 198 14.84 -1.87 -9.31
CA CYS A 198 13.44 -1.92 -9.71
C CYS A 198 13.28 -2.65 -11.05
N LYS A 199 12.23 -3.49 -11.14
CA LYS A 199 11.84 -4.17 -12.38
C LYS A 199 10.39 -3.81 -12.72
N SER A 200 10.19 -3.28 -13.92
CA SER A 200 8.84 -3.01 -14.43
C SER A 200 8.12 -4.29 -14.82
N ILE A 201 6.85 -4.39 -14.41
CA ILE A 201 5.93 -5.47 -14.78
C ILE A 201 4.93 -4.91 -15.80
N SER A 202 4.58 -5.70 -16.80
CA SER A 202 3.60 -5.30 -17.82
C SER A 202 2.22 -5.03 -17.19
N THR A 203 1.70 -3.83 -17.43
CA THR A 203 0.40 -3.34 -16.94
C THR A 203 -0.67 -3.45 -18.00
#